data_d5504159b0ca796f83502e21b572c7bd
#
_entry.id   d5504159b0ca796f83502e21b572c7bd
#
_cell.length_a   1.000
_cell.length_b   1.000
_cell.length_c   1.000
_cell.angle_alpha   90.00
_cell.angle_beta   90.00
_cell.angle_gamma   90.00
#
_symmetry.space_group_name_H-M   'P 1'
#
loop_
_entity.id
_entity.type
_entity.pdbx_description
1 polymer ?
#
loop_
_entity_poly.entity_id
_entity_poly.type
_entity_poly.pdbx_seq_one_letter_code
_entity_poly.pdbx_strand_id
1 'polypeptide(L)'
;MKLGYLLSKELADRMILVHPPEPKKNLLVSDPLSSIYLGKTRYLGTPVFWDPDKLINPHVAVIGITGSGKSFTVKSFLTRAALVWDSNAIILDWVGEYNDWVSQVGGKIIKLGKEKLNLLDKVGIPTRDRIKQIISSLDILVDLKKYRDERDEIEEALEVAYDNKKEPTLVDVQKILEKKNNKRSARLLKRFTSEGTNFFAGKSTIKINKLTESGLVCIDLHDLPTEEIRSLAGLTILQHIKEVMRKKGIKKKKGVDLFVVLDEAWKIASDERSDVITIVREGRKYNFALIISTQNPTDMHKTIFSNIGSLFVLRLVLKEFRDYVQESVGYSEHINQEISKFGVGDAAINMIFAERQVRSTTFLLNKIDGEEPLSLLTIKGGKMEVEIEREQFVKMLYSFGLDERQANIIKSEFEKNDGQVDAEIIVDILTKFGYSNASVISLLRQLGITEKNLVKIFSLVKIRKAKKGVVNLKLDG
;
A
#
# COMPACT_ATOMS: atom_id res chain seq x y z
N MET A 1 -27.83 -6.04 42.99
CA MET A 1 -28.71 -7.05 42.35
C MET A 1 -28.13 -7.45 41.03
N LYS A 2 -27.79 -8.72 40.82
CA LYS A 2 -27.19 -9.18 39.57
C LYS A 2 -28.28 -9.28 38.50
N LEU A 3 -28.19 -8.50 37.42
CA LEU A 3 -29.14 -8.47 36.31
C LEU A 3 -29.48 -9.87 35.75
N GLY A 4 -28.54 -10.83 35.88
CA GLY A 4 -28.72 -12.21 35.44
C GLY A 4 -29.79 -13.04 36.13
N TYR A 5 -30.38 -12.54 37.21
CA TYR A 5 -31.52 -13.23 37.84
C TYR A 5 -32.89 -12.84 37.25
N LEU A 6 -32.93 -11.79 36.41
CA LEU A 6 -34.15 -11.28 35.79
C LEU A 6 -34.36 -11.75 34.35
N LEU A 7 -33.36 -12.37 33.75
CA LEU A 7 -33.39 -12.78 32.36
C LEU A 7 -33.40 -14.29 32.27
N SER A 8 -34.24 -14.86 31.40
CA SER A 8 -34.13 -16.28 31.06
C SER A 8 -32.73 -16.57 30.54
N LYS A 9 -32.22 -17.77 30.78
CA LYS A 9 -30.91 -18.20 30.27
C LYS A 9 -30.76 -17.94 28.79
N GLU A 10 -31.81 -18.20 28.04
CA GLU A 10 -31.88 -18.00 26.58
C GLU A 10 -31.78 -16.52 26.18
N LEU A 11 -32.39 -15.62 26.96
CA LEU A 11 -32.33 -14.20 26.73
C LEU A 11 -30.97 -13.63 27.18
N ALA A 12 -30.42 -14.14 28.28
CA ALA A 12 -29.08 -13.79 28.75
C ALA A 12 -28.02 -14.26 27.76
N ASP A 13 -28.13 -15.46 27.21
CA ASP A 13 -27.22 -15.97 26.17
C ASP A 13 -27.31 -15.15 24.89
N ARG A 14 -28.51 -14.72 24.48
CA ARG A 14 -28.70 -13.79 23.36
C ARG A 14 -28.12 -12.40 23.62
N MET A 15 -28.25 -11.88 24.82
CA MET A 15 -27.69 -10.57 25.17
C MET A 15 -26.17 -10.59 25.35
N ILE A 16 -25.61 -11.71 25.79
CA ILE A 16 -24.14 -11.90 25.92
C ILE A 16 -23.50 -12.09 24.55
N LEU A 17 -24.24 -12.65 23.58
CA LEU A 17 -23.80 -12.93 22.22
C LEU A 17 -24.08 -11.80 21.23
N VAL A 18 -24.49 -10.61 21.70
CA VAL A 18 -24.89 -9.52 20.81
C VAL A 18 -23.77 -9.11 19.85
N HIS A 19 -22.53 -9.15 20.29
CA HIS A 19 -21.38 -8.88 19.42
C HIS A 19 -20.07 -9.47 20.00
N PRO A 20 -19.09 -9.78 19.16
CA PRO A 20 -17.77 -10.16 19.63
C PRO A 20 -17.14 -8.98 20.42
N PRO A 21 -16.31 -9.30 21.44
CA PRO A 21 -15.66 -8.24 22.22
C PRO A 21 -14.75 -7.39 21.33
N GLU A 22 -14.95 -6.08 21.40
CA GLU A 22 -14.08 -5.13 20.71
C GLU A 22 -12.80 -4.89 21.52
N PRO A 23 -11.68 -4.55 20.83
CA PRO A 23 -10.43 -4.19 21.49
C PRO A 23 -10.59 -2.99 22.42
N LYS A 24 -9.72 -2.86 23.40
CA LYS A 24 -9.68 -1.67 24.25
C LYS A 24 -9.50 -0.41 23.42
N LYS A 25 -10.22 0.66 23.77
CA LYS A 25 -10.22 1.94 23.04
C LYS A 25 -8.80 2.52 22.85
N ASN A 26 -7.92 2.39 23.82
CA ASN A 26 -6.52 2.87 23.73
C ASN A 26 -5.68 2.18 22.66
N LEU A 27 -6.05 0.96 22.25
CA LEU A 27 -5.40 0.27 21.13
C LEU A 27 -5.89 0.79 19.77
N LEU A 28 -7.18 1.09 19.66
CA LEU A 28 -7.83 1.50 18.42
C LEU A 28 -7.67 2.99 18.13
N VAL A 29 -7.66 3.83 19.16
CA VAL A 29 -7.59 5.28 19.02
C VAL A 29 -6.14 5.75 19.10
N SER A 30 -5.70 6.46 18.09
CA SER A 30 -4.39 7.12 18.00
C SER A 30 -4.56 8.58 17.59
N ASP A 31 -3.48 9.34 17.69
CA ASP A 31 -3.44 10.72 17.22
C ASP A 31 -3.74 10.77 15.70
N PRO A 32 -4.79 11.48 15.27
CA PRO A 32 -5.15 11.62 13.85
C PRO A 32 -4.05 12.23 12.99
N LEU A 33 -3.13 12.97 13.60
CA LEU A 33 -2.03 13.65 12.91
C LEU A 33 -0.83 12.72 12.62
N SER A 34 -0.80 11.56 13.26
CA SER A 34 0.30 10.59 13.15
C SER A 34 -0.15 9.17 12.81
N SER A 35 -1.42 8.97 12.47
CA SER A 35 -2.00 7.66 12.17
C SER A 35 -3.06 7.74 11.07
N ILE A 36 -3.36 6.62 10.43
CA ILE A 36 -4.37 6.53 9.37
C ILE A 36 -5.72 6.18 9.97
N TYR A 37 -6.71 7.03 9.79
CA TYR A 37 -8.10 6.73 10.15
C TYR A 37 -8.66 5.66 9.22
N LEU A 38 -9.23 4.58 9.77
CA LEU A 38 -9.83 3.48 9.00
C LEU A 38 -11.36 3.51 8.98
N GLY A 39 -12.00 4.02 10.02
CA GLY A 39 -13.45 4.01 10.17
C GLY A 39 -13.85 3.85 11.63
N LYS A 40 -15.05 3.33 11.86
CA LYS A 40 -15.58 3.08 13.22
C LYS A 40 -15.92 1.60 13.39
N THR A 41 -15.73 1.07 14.60
CA THR A 41 -16.18 -0.29 14.92
C THR A 41 -17.69 -0.42 14.74
N ARG A 42 -18.15 -1.61 14.35
CA ARG A 42 -19.56 -1.87 14.01
C ARG A 42 -20.51 -1.67 15.20
N TYR A 43 -20.10 -2.09 16.38
CA TYR A 43 -20.98 -2.18 17.54
C TYR A 43 -20.88 -0.97 18.47
N LEU A 44 -19.68 -0.57 18.85
CA LEU A 44 -19.47 0.54 19.79
C LEU A 44 -19.20 1.89 19.10
N GLY A 45 -19.05 1.91 17.78
CA GLY A 45 -18.74 3.13 17.04
C GLY A 45 -17.39 3.74 17.40
N THR A 46 -16.47 2.95 17.97
CA THR A 46 -15.14 3.43 18.37
C THR A 46 -14.33 3.78 17.12
N PRO A 47 -13.73 4.99 17.03
CA PRO A 47 -12.83 5.34 15.94
C PRO A 47 -11.63 4.40 15.90
N VAL A 48 -11.28 3.94 14.70
CA VAL A 48 -10.16 3.03 14.46
C VAL A 48 -9.09 3.73 13.66
N PHE A 49 -7.89 3.75 14.21
CA PHE A 49 -6.71 4.29 13.57
C PHE A 49 -5.66 3.19 13.36
N TRP A 50 -5.07 3.16 12.18
CA TRP A 50 -3.92 2.33 11.89
C TRP A 50 -2.65 3.11 12.23
N ASP A 51 -1.96 2.65 13.25
CA ASP A 51 -0.75 3.27 13.79
C ASP A 51 0.38 2.24 13.75
N PRO A 52 1.35 2.36 12.82
CA PRO A 52 2.42 1.37 12.66
C PRO A 52 3.31 1.25 13.89
N ASP A 53 3.37 2.29 14.74
CA ASP A 53 4.18 2.27 15.97
C ASP A 53 3.57 1.36 17.05
N LYS A 54 2.25 1.14 16.99
CA LYS A 54 1.53 0.23 17.91
C LYS A 54 1.54 -1.23 17.45
N LEU A 55 1.85 -1.47 16.18
CA LEU A 55 1.78 -2.80 15.56
C LEU A 55 3.13 -3.52 15.59
N ILE A 56 3.10 -4.85 15.52
CA ILE A 56 4.34 -5.65 15.43
C ILE A 56 5.16 -5.31 14.18
N ASN A 57 4.47 -4.94 13.08
CA ASN A 57 5.06 -4.45 11.84
C ASN A 57 4.01 -3.70 11.00
N PRO A 58 4.45 -2.92 9.98
CA PRO A 58 3.56 -2.11 9.17
C PRO A 58 3.00 -2.82 7.92
N HIS A 59 3.13 -4.15 7.82
CA HIS A 59 2.63 -4.86 6.65
C HIS A 59 1.12 -5.11 6.76
N VAL A 60 0.43 -5.02 5.61
CA VAL A 60 -1.02 -5.14 5.50
C VAL A 60 -1.38 -6.20 4.46
N ALA A 61 -2.36 -7.04 4.76
CA ALA A 61 -3.06 -7.83 3.74
C ALA A 61 -4.50 -7.38 3.62
N VAL A 62 -5.02 -7.36 2.40
CA VAL A 62 -6.42 -7.03 2.07
C VAL A 62 -7.00 -8.19 1.28
N ILE A 63 -7.98 -8.87 1.85
CA ILE A 63 -8.57 -10.08 1.26
C ILE A 63 -10.06 -9.87 1.05
N GLY A 64 -10.58 -10.32 -0.09
CA GLY A 64 -12.02 -10.27 -0.38
C GLY A 64 -12.31 -10.56 -1.83
N ILE A 65 -13.56 -10.95 -2.13
CA ILE A 65 -13.99 -11.23 -3.50
C ILE A 65 -13.98 -9.97 -4.38
N THR A 66 -14.12 -10.16 -5.69
CA THR A 66 -14.33 -9.05 -6.64
C THR A 66 -15.56 -8.24 -6.23
N GLY A 67 -15.45 -6.91 -6.29
CA GLY A 67 -16.51 -5.98 -5.92
C GLY A 67 -16.72 -5.81 -4.41
N SER A 68 -15.90 -6.42 -3.54
CA SER A 68 -15.98 -6.21 -2.08
C SER A 68 -15.37 -4.89 -1.60
N GLY A 69 -14.60 -4.21 -2.45
CA GLY A 69 -13.95 -2.93 -2.14
C GLY A 69 -12.43 -3.02 -1.88
N LYS A 70 -11.74 -4.12 -2.25
CA LYS A 70 -10.28 -4.28 -2.04
C LYS A 70 -9.47 -3.11 -2.59
N SER A 71 -9.55 -2.88 -3.90
CA SER A 71 -8.78 -1.82 -4.58
C SER A 71 -9.13 -0.44 -4.05
N PHE A 72 -10.40 -0.21 -3.69
CA PHE A 72 -10.84 1.02 -3.03
C PHE A 72 -10.19 1.19 -1.65
N THR A 73 -10.16 0.13 -0.83
CA THR A 73 -9.50 0.12 0.47
C THR A 73 -8.01 0.45 0.35
N VAL A 74 -7.31 -0.16 -0.60
CA VAL A 74 -5.89 0.12 -0.85
C VAL A 74 -5.69 1.57 -1.29
N LYS A 75 -6.50 2.07 -2.24
CA LYS A 75 -6.45 3.45 -2.72
C LYS A 75 -6.68 4.45 -1.57
N SER A 76 -7.72 4.26 -0.75
CA SER A 76 -8.01 5.10 0.42
C SER A 76 -6.88 5.07 1.44
N PHE A 77 -6.33 3.88 1.72
CA PHE A 77 -5.23 3.70 2.65
C PHE A 77 -3.96 4.44 2.19
N LEU A 78 -3.56 4.28 0.92
CA LEU A 78 -2.39 4.96 0.34
C LEU A 78 -2.57 6.47 0.30
N THR A 79 -3.78 6.95 -0.03
CA THR A 79 -4.14 8.37 0.01
C THR A 79 -3.90 8.95 1.39
N ARG A 80 -4.41 8.29 2.42
CA ARG A 80 -4.27 8.73 3.81
C ARG A 80 -2.82 8.67 4.28
N ALA A 81 -2.07 7.64 3.91
CA ALA A 81 -0.65 7.53 4.21
C ALA A 81 0.18 8.67 3.58
N ALA A 82 -0.08 8.99 2.31
CA ALA A 82 0.55 10.11 1.64
C ALA A 82 0.23 11.46 2.31
N LEU A 83 -1.01 11.62 2.79
CA LEU A 83 -1.45 12.83 3.46
C LEU A 83 -0.84 12.98 4.87
N VAL A 84 -0.77 11.89 5.64
CA VAL A 84 -0.29 11.93 7.04
C VAL A 84 1.24 11.97 7.13
N TRP A 85 1.93 11.18 6.30
CA TRP A 85 3.38 10.98 6.43
C TRP A 85 4.19 11.41 5.20
N ASP A 86 3.56 11.90 4.14
CA ASP A 86 4.19 12.12 2.83
C ASP A 86 4.81 10.82 2.27
N SER A 87 4.13 9.71 2.50
CA SER A 87 4.57 8.39 2.06
C SER A 87 4.60 8.29 0.55
N ASN A 88 5.61 7.60 0.02
CA ASN A 88 5.64 7.17 -1.37
C ASN A 88 4.91 5.82 -1.50
N ALA A 89 4.45 5.49 -2.71
CA ALA A 89 3.88 4.18 -2.99
C ALA A 89 4.28 3.67 -4.37
N ILE A 90 4.63 2.38 -4.45
CA ILE A 90 4.85 1.65 -5.70
C ILE A 90 3.82 0.53 -5.77
N ILE A 91 2.97 0.55 -6.78
CA ILE A 91 1.96 -0.48 -7.02
C ILE A 91 2.47 -1.38 -8.14
N LEU A 92 2.57 -2.68 -7.87
CA LEU A 92 2.75 -3.70 -8.90
C LEU A 92 1.34 -4.20 -9.26
N ASP A 93 0.86 -3.78 -10.41
CA ASP A 93 -0.52 -3.99 -10.86
C ASP A 93 -0.59 -5.12 -11.89
N TRP A 94 -1.08 -6.29 -11.46
CA TRP A 94 -1.25 -7.46 -12.31
C TRP A 94 -2.50 -7.41 -13.19
N VAL A 95 -3.50 -6.60 -12.78
CA VAL A 95 -4.86 -6.61 -13.38
C VAL A 95 -5.16 -5.34 -14.17
N GLY A 96 -4.47 -4.24 -13.88
CA GLY A 96 -4.67 -2.94 -14.53
C GLY A 96 -5.72 -2.05 -13.85
N GLU A 97 -6.07 -2.31 -12.58
CA GLU A 97 -7.13 -1.58 -11.86
C GLU A 97 -6.72 -0.21 -11.32
N TYR A 98 -5.41 0.08 -11.27
CA TYR A 98 -4.89 1.30 -10.62
C TYR A 98 -4.56 2.42 -11.59
N ASN A 99 -4.41 2.15 -12.89
CA ASN A 99 -3.91 3.11 -13.87
C ASN A 99 -4.73 4.42 -13.89
N ASP A 100 -6.06 4.33 -13.98
CA ASP A 100 -6.93 5.49 -14.05
C ASP A 100 -6.85 6.34 -12.79
N TRP A 101 -6.87 5.71 -11.62
CA TRP A 101 -6.75 6.41 -10.35
C TRP A 101 -5.38 7.09 -10.20
N VAL A 102 -4.29 6.38 -10.52
CA VAL A 102 -2.92 6.92 -10.45
C VAL A 102 -2.77 8.13 -11.38
N SER A 103 -3.33 8.06 -12.59
CA SER A 103 -3.35 9.19 -13.53
C SER A 103 -4.13 10.38 -12.96
N GLN A 104 -5.32 10.14 -12.39
CA GLN A 104 -6.17 11.19 -11.82
C GLN A 104 -5.54 11.95 -10.66
N VAL A 105 -4.72 11.26 -9.84
CA VAL A 105 -4.03 11.87 -8.70
C VAL A 105 -2.63 12.41 -9.04
N GLY A 106 -2.25 12.39 -10.32
CA GLY A 106 -0.97 12.91 -10.80
C GLY A 106 0.23 12.00 -10.51
N GLY A 107 -0.02 10.70 -10.28
CA GLY A 107 1.02 9.68 -10.14
C GLY A 107 1.65 9.29 -11.47
N LYS A 108 2.70 8.47 -11.41
CA LYS A 108 3.44 7.99 -12.57
C LYS A 108 3.02 6.57 -12.93
N ILE A 109 2.71 6.32 -14.21
CA ILE A 109 2.44 4.98 -14.73
C ILE A 109 3.64 4.53 -15.56
N ILE A 110 4.14 3.32 -15.28
CA ILE A 110 5.22 2.64 -16.01
C ILE A 110 4.63 1.39 -16.64
N LYS A 111 4.64 1.34 -17.96
CA LYS A 111 4.24 0.15 -18.72
C LYS A 111 5.47 -0.65 -19.12
N LEU A 112 5.63 -1.83 -18.55
CA LEU A 112 6.65 -2.77 -19.00
C LEU A 112 6.32 -3.25 -20.42
N GLY A 113 7.36 -3.38 -21.25
CA GLY A 113 7.20 -3.58 -22.69
C GLY A 113 7.59 -2.32 -23.47
N LYS A 114 7.14 -1.13 -23.07
CA LYS A 114 7.70 0.16 -23.50
C LYS A 114 8.96 0.51 -22.73
N GLU A 115 8.91 0.32 -21.41
CA GLU A 115 10.07 0.46 -20.52
C GLU A 115 10.81 -0.88 -20.38
N LYS A 116 12.13 -0.82 -20.19
CA LYS A 116 13.01 -2.00 -20.08
C LYS A 116 13.41 -2.24 -18.63
N LEU A 117 13.45 -3.52 -18.26
CA LEU A 117 13.89 -4.01 -16.96
C LEU A 117 14.92 -5.12 -17.16
N ASN A 118 16.18 -4.84 -16.89
CA ASN A 118 17.22 -5.87 -16.95
C ASN A 118 17.23 -6.71 -15.67
N LEU A 119 16.91 -7.97 -15.76
CA LEU A 119 16.91 -8.90 -14.64
C LEU A 119 18.28 -9.01 -13.96
N LEU A 120 19.37 -8.76 -14.70
CA LEU A 120 20.73 -8.91 -14.23
C LEU A 120 21.30 -7.64 -13.58
N ASP A 121 20.53 -6.56 -13.47
CA ASP A 121 20.98 -5.34 -12.79
C ASP A 121 21.33 -5.62 -11.32
N LYS A 122 22.58 -5.29 -10.93
CA LYS A 122 23.07 -5.59 -9.57
C LYS A 122 22.47 -4.72 -8.48
N VAL A 123 21.95 -3.55 -8.83
CA VAL A 123 21.42 -2.55 -7.85
C VAL A 123 22.39 -2.30 -6.68
N GLY A 124 23.70 -2.49 -6.98
CA GLY A 124 24.79 -2.27 -6.04
C GLY A 124 24.98 -3.35 -4.97
N ILE A 125 24.49 -4.57 -5.20
CA ILE A 125 24.87 -5.76 -4.43
C ILE A 125 25.98 -6.53 -5.16
N PRO A 126 26.73 -7.42 -4.45
CA PRO A 126 27.72 -8.31 -5.06
C PRO A 126 27.11 -9.20 -6.15
N THR A 127 27.89 -9.51 -7.19
CA THR A 127 27.45 -10.36 -8.30
C THR A 127 26.91 -11.71 -7.82
N ARG A 128 27.61 -12.37 -6.88
CA ARG A 128 27.20 -13.65 -6.31
C ARG A 128 25.80 -13.60 -5.67
N ASP A 129 25.50 -12.51 -4.94
CA ASP A 129 24.21 -12.38 -4.29
C ASP A 129 23.10 -12.10 -5.31
N ARG A 130 23.42 -11.34 -6.37
CA ARG A 130 22.47 -11.14 -7.48
C ARG A 130 22.15 -12.43 -8.22
N ILE A 131 23.16 -13.24 -8.52
CA ILE A 131 22.98 -14.56 -9.16
C ILE A 131 22.04 -15.43 -8.30
N LYS A 132 22.26 -15.51 -6.99
CA LYS A 132 21.38 -16.25 -6.09
C LYS A 132 19.93 -15.76 -6.13
N GLN A 133 19.69 -14.44 -6.19
CA GLN A 133 18.35 -13.89 -6.31
C GLN A 133 17.69 -14.30 -7.64
N ILE A 134 18.42 -14.23 -8.75
CA ILE A 134 17.91 -14.62 -10.06
C ILE A 134 17.58 -16.12 -10.09
N ILE A 135 18.48 -16.97 -9.61
CA ILE A 135 18.24 -18.43 -9.53
C ILE A 135 17.02 -18.72 -8.63
N SER A 136 16.91 -18.06 -7.49
CA SER A 136 15.74 -18.22 -6.61
C SER A 136 14.43 -17.84 -7.30
N SER A 137 14.40 -16.75 -8.06
CA SER A 137 13.22 -16.34 -8.81
C SER A 137 12.86 -17.34 -9.92
N LEU A 138 13.86 -17.82 -10.65
CA LEU A 138 13.66 -18.86 -11.67
C LEU A 138 13.21 -20.19 -11.05
N ASP A 139 13.75 -20.57 -9.90
CA ASP A 139 13.37 -21.79 -9.17
C ASP A 139 11.89 -21.78 -8.77
N ILE A 140 11.36 -20.62 -8.32
CA ILE A 140 9.94 -20.46 -8.00
C ILE A 140 9.06 -20.60 -9.25
N LEU A 141 9.50 -20.08 -10.40
CA LEU A 141 8.68 -20.01 -11.60
C LEU A 141 8.72 -21.27 -12.46
N VAL A 142 9.88 -21.96 -12.51
CA VAL A 142 10.11 -23.11 -13.38
C VAL A 142 10.52 -24.37 -12.62
N ASP A 143 10.47 -24.36 -11.30
CA ASP A 143 10.79 -25.50 -10.41
C ASP A 143 12.17 -26.14 -10.74
N LEU A 144 13.21 -25.32 -10.78
CA LEU A 144 14.58 -25.76 -11.11
C LEU A 144 15.10 -26.83 -10.16
N LYS A 145 14.47 -27.05 -8.99
CA LYS A 145 14.83 -28.15 -8.09
C LYS A 145 14.71 -29.54 -8.74
N LYS A 146 13.78 -29.67 -9.68
CA LYS A 146 13.60 -30.91 -10.47
C LYS A 146 14.64 -31.04 -11.58
N TYR A 147 15.35 -29.95 -11.91
CA TYR A 147 16.28 -29.83 -13.02
C TYR A 147 17.63 -29.33 -12.50
N ARG A 148 18.31 -30.14 -11.67
CA ARG A 148 19.55 -29.74 -10.99
C ARG A 148 20.68 -29.39 -11.96
N ASP A 149 20.87 -30.19 -13.00
CA ASP A 149 21.90 -29.96 -14.00
C ASP A 149 21.65 -28.64 -14.74
N GLU A 150 20.42 -28.41 -15.17
CA GLU A 150 20.03 -27.17 -15.85
C GLU A 150 20.18 -25.95 -14.94
N ARG A 151 19.89 -26.09 -13.62
CA ARG A 151 20.10 -25.04 -12.63
C ARG A 151 21.57 -24.65 -12.53
N ASP A 152 22.46 -25.64 -12.40
CA ASP A 152 23.90 -25.42 -12.26
C ASP A 152 24.48 -24.83 -13.57
N GLU A 153 24.04 -25.31 -14.74
CA GLU A 153 24.38 -24.75 -16.05
C GLU A 153 23.95 -23.27 -16.19
N ILE A 154 22.76 -22.89 -15.70
CA ILE A 154 22.27 -21.51 -15.72
C ILE A 154 23.09 -20.64 -14.76
N GLU A 155 23.41 -21.15 -13.55
CA GLU A 155 24.23 -20.43 -12.57
C GLU A 155 25.63 -20.14 -13.13
N GLU A 156 26.29 -21.14 -13.72
CA GLU A 156 27.59 -20.97 -14.38
C GLU A 156 27.51 -19.98 -15.56
N ALA A 157 26.47 -20.06 -16.38
CA ALA A 157 26.29 -19.14 -17.49
C ALA A 157 26.06 -17.69 -17.03
N LEU A 158 25.39 -17.47 -15.86
CA LEU A 158 25.26 -16.16 -15.24
C LEU A 158 26.61 -15.61 -14.78
N GLU A 159 27.47 -16.44 -14.15
CA GLU A 159 28.82 -16.04 -13.75
C GLU A 159 29.64 -15.60 -14.97
N VAL A 160 29.71 -16.43 -16.00
CA VAL A 160 30.39 -16.10 -17.25
C VAL A 160 29.84 -14.83 -17.91
N ALA A 161 28.52 -14.59 -17.84
CA ALA A 161 27.94 -13.39 -18.40
C ALA A 161 28.40 -12.13 -17.67
N TYR A 162 28.48 -12.16 -16.33
CA TYR A 162 28.99 -11.05 -15.53
C TYR A 162 30.48 -10.81 -15.67
N ASP A 163 31.26 -11.86 -15.91
CA ASP A 163 32.71 -11.74 -16.18
C ASP A 163 32.96 -11.10 -17.55
N ASN A 164 32.16 -11.47 -18.54
CA ASN A 164 32.32 -10.99 -19.93
C ASN A 164 31.78 -9.57 -20.15
N LYS A 165 30.79 -9.12 -19.35
CA LYS A 165 30.11 -7.84 -19.54
C LYS A 165 29.81 -7.14 -18.20
N LYS A 166 30.04 -5.84 -18.16
CA LYS A 166 29.68 -5.00 -17.00
C LYS A 166 28.16 -4.99 -16.72
N GLU A 167 27.35 -5.03 -17.75
CA GLU A 167 25.88 -5.02 -17.70
C GLU A 167 25.35 -6.12 -18.64
N PRO A 168 25.45 -7.41 -18.23
CA PRO A 168 24.92 -8.51 -19.01
C PRO A 168 23.39 -8.53 -18.96
N THR A 169 22.79 -9.23 -19.91
CA THR A 169 21.34 -9.44 -20.00
C THR A 169 21.00 -10.92 -20.03
N LEU A 170 19.72 -11.27 -19.81
CA LEU A 170 19.30 -12.68 -19.90
C LEU A 170 19.51 -13.27 -21.29
N VAL A 171 19.48 -12.44 -22.33
CA VAL A 171 19.82 -12.88 -23.71
C VAL A 171 21.30 -13.27 -23.83
N ASP A 172 22.19 -12.58 -23.11
CA ASP A 172 23.63 -12.96 -23.10
C ASP A 172 23.83 -14.31 -22.42
N VAL A 173 23.13 -14.58 -21.33
CA VAL A 173 23.13 -15.87 -20.62
C VAL A 173 22.64 -17.01 -21.57
N GLN A 174 21.54 -16.79 -22.26
CA GLN A 174 21.01 -17.75 -23.21
C GLN A 174 22.03 -18.06 -24.31
N LYS A 175 22.69 -17.06 -24.90
CA LYS A 175 23.74 -17.26 -25.92
C LYS A 175 24.95 -18.05 -25.40
N ILE A 176 25.32 -17.89 -24.12
CA ILE A 176 26.40 -18.65 -23.48
C ILE A 176 25.98 -20.12 -23.39
N LEU A 177 24.76 -20.41 -22.94
CA LEU A 177 24.23 -21.77 -22.84
C LEU A 177 24.15 -22.45 -24.23
N GLU A 178 23.72 -21.73 -25.26
CA GLU A 178 23.66 -22.23 -26.63
C GLU A 178 25.06 -22.57 -27.15
N LYS A 179 26.09 -21.73 -26.90
CA LYS A 179 27.47 -21.97 -27.26
C LYS A 179 28.07 -23.18 -26.54
N LYS A 180 27.70 -23.42 -25.27
CA LYS A 180 28.12 -24.61 -24.51
C LYS A 180 27.31 -25.86 -24.86
N ASN A 181 26.39 -25.80 -25.84
CA ASN A 181 25.47 -26.85 -26.22
C ASN A 181 24.49 -27.31 -25.12
N ASN A 182 24.26 -26.47 -24.11
CA ASN A 182 23.33 -26.71 -23.02
C ASN A 182 21.88 -26.40 -23.46
N LYS A 183 21.38 -27.21 -24.41
CA LYS A 183 20.11 -26.96 -25.13
C LYS A 183 18.88 -26.91 -24.21
N ARG A 184 18.86 -27.73 -23.15
CA ARG A 184 17.72 -27.77 -22.21
C ARG A 184 17.65 -26.49 -21.41
N SER A 185 18.75 -26.05 -20.83
CA SER A 185 18.86 -24.82 -20.04
C SER A 185 18.58 -23.58 -20.89
N ALA A 186 19.10 -23.51 -22.10
CA ALA A 186 18.78 -22.46 -23.07
C ALA A 186 17.27 -22.41 -23.39
N ARG A 187 16.63 -23.57 -23.55
CA ARG A 187 15.19 -23.69 -23.81
C ARG A 187 14.34 -23.21 -22.62
N LEU A 188 14.78 -23.47 -21.37
CA LEU A 188 14.09 -22.95 -20.17
C LEU A 188 14.11 -21.41 -20.14
N LEU A 189 15.24 -20.78 -20.50
CA LEU A 189 15.36 -19.34 -20.54
C LEU A 189 14.64 -18.68 -21.73
N LYS A 190 14.43 -19.44 -22.84
CA LYS A 190 13.82 -18.90 -24.06
C LYS A 190 12.45 -18.28 -23.83
N ARG A 191 11.65 -18.79 -22.88
CA ARG A 191 10.34 -18.24 -22.53
C ARG A 191 10.40 -16.81 -21.96
N PHE A 192 11.58 -16.41 -21.44
CA PHE A 192 11.82 -15.08 -20.88
C PHE A 192 12.61 -14.16 -21.82
N THR A 193 13.09 -14.68 -22.95
CA THR A 193 13.95 -13.95 -23.90
C THR A 193 13.40 -13.91 -25.33
N SER A 194 12.27 -14.57 -25.59
CA SER A 194 11.63 -14.60 -26.89
C SER A 194 10.94 -13.28 -27.24
N GLU A 195 10.46 -13.17 -28.46
CA GLU A 195 9.71 -12.02 -28.95
C GLU A 195 8.50 -11.72 -28.04
N GLY A 196 8.27 -10.44 -27.69
CA GLY A 196 7.28 -10.04 -26.69
C GLY A 196 7.85 -9.89 -25.26
N THR A 197 9.04 -10.43 -24.96
CA THR A 197 9.74 -10.27 -23.68
C THR A 197 11.04 -9.48 -23.80
N ASN A 198 11.19 -8.73 -24.90
CA ASN A 198 12.40 -7.95 -25.23
C ASN A 198 12.71 -6.85 -24.20
N PHE A 199 11.77 -6.53 -23.30
CA PHE A 199 12.00 -5.59 -22.20
C PHE A 199 13.06 -6.10 -21.20
N PHE A 200 13.37 -7.43 -21.19
CA PHE A 200 14.49 -8.00 -20.44
C PHE A 200 15.83 -7.97 -21.21
N ALA A 201 15.81 -7.63 -22.48
CA ALA A 201 16.94 -7.81 -23.42
C ALA A 201 17.91 -6.63 -23.49
N GLY A 202 17.81 -5.64 -22.64
CA GLY A 202 18.67 -4.46 -22.70
C GLY A 202 18.87 -3.81 -21.35
N LYS A 203 19.57 -2.69 -21.33
CA LYS A 203 19.75 -1.89 -20.12
C LYS A 203 18.38 -1.42 -19.58
N SER A 204 18.22 -1.44 -18.27
CA SER A 204 17.01 -0.88 -17.65
C SER A 204 16.86 0.59 -17.97
N THR A 205 15.68 0.97 -18.44
CA THR A 205 15.24 2.36 -18.48
C THR A 205 14.60 2.78 -17.15
N ILE A 206 14.15 1.79 -16.38
CA ILE A 206 13.56 1.96 -15.07
C ILE A 206 14.67 2.09 -14.02
N LYS A 207 14.67 3.20 -13.27
CA LYS A 207 15.59 3.43 -12.14
C LYS A 207 14.83 3.30 -10.83
N ILE A 208 14.79 2.10 -10.25
CA ILE A 208 14.02 1.77 -9.03
C ILE A 208 14.33 2.72 -7.87
N ASN A 209 15.60 3.09 -7.68
CA ASN A 209 15.99 4.05 -6.64
C ASN A 209 15.29 5.42 -6.77
N LYS A 210 15.02 5.88 -7.99
CA LYS A 210 14.25 7.11 -8.21
C LYS A 210 12.76 6.90 -7.96
N LEU A 211 12.23 5.71 -8.28
CA LEU A 211 10.81 5.41 -8.09
C LEU A 211 10.43 5.37 -6.62
N THR A 212 11.32 4.93 -5.72
CA THR A 212 11.08 4.91 -4.28
C THR A 212 10.92 6.30 -3.64
N GLU A 213 11.12 7.38 -4.40
CA GLU A 213 11.02 8.78 -3.97
C GLU A 213 10.11 9.61 -4.89
N SER A 214 9.36 8.96 -5.78
CA SER A 214 8.57 9.65 -6.82
C SER A 214 7.10 9.86 -6.47
N GLY A 215 6.72 9.77 -5.21
CA GLY A 215 5.31 9.83 -4.81
C GLY A 215 4.57 8.54 -5.14
N LEU A 216 3.50 8.61 -5.90
CA LEU A 216 2.71 7.45 -6.33
C LEU A 216 3.17 6.96 -7.70
N VAL A 217 3.56 5.70 -7.78
CA VAL A 217 3.99 5.03 -9.02
C VAL A 217 3.21 3.74 -9.19
N CYS A 218 2.61 3.54 -10.36
CA CYS A 218 2.05 2.25 -10.78
C CYS A 218 2.95 1.61 -11.83
N ILE A 219 3.38 0.39 -11.60
CA ILE A 219 4.09 -0.44 -12.58
C ILE A 219 3.07 -1.44 -13.12
N ASP A 220 2.58 -1.16 -14.31
CA ASP A 220 1.57 -1.95 -14.99
C ASP A 220 2.21 -3.19 -15.60
N LEU A 221 1.82 -4.36 -15.09
CA LEU A 221 2.24 -5.68 -15.53
C LEU A 221 1.15 -6.39 -16.35
N HIS A 222 -0.06 -5.82 -16.41
CA HIS A 222 -1.22 -6.47 -17.01
C HIS A 222 -1.01 -6.87 -18.48
N ASP A 223 -0.39 -5.99 -19.27
CA ASP A 223 -0.16 -6.21 -20.71
C ASP A 223 0.95 -7.23 -21.02
N LEU A 224 1.67 -7.76 -19.99
CA LEU A 224 2.70 -8.75 -20.21
C LEU A 224 2.11 -10.12 -20.58
N PRO A 225 2.75 -10.85 -21.53
CA PRO A 225 2.09 -11.96 -22.24
C PRO A 225 1.73 -13.17 -21.38
N THR A 226 2.53 -13.50 -20.36
CA THR A 226 2.27 -14.66 -19.49
C THR A 226 2.44 -14.36 -18.03
N GLU A 227 1.81 -15.16 -17.18
CA GLU A 227 1.88 -15.01 -15.73
C GLU A 227 3.31 -15.22 -15.19
N GLU A 228 4.09 -16.13 -15.78
CA GLU A 228 5.50 -16.35 -15.42
C GLU A 228 6.33 -15.08 -15.67
N ILE A 229 6.08 -14.38 -16.77
CA ILE A 229 6.79 -13.16 -17.13
C ILE A 229 6.38 -12.01 -16.19
N ARG A 230 5.10 -11.86 -15.88
CA ARG A 230 4.61 -10.89 -14.87
C ARG A 230 5.26 -11.14 -13.52
N SER A 231 5.29 -12.41 -13.10
CA SER A 231 5.86 -12.82 -11.81
C SER A 231 7.37 -12.58 -11.75
N LEU A 232 8.12 -12.89 -12.84
CA LEU A 232 9.55 -12.62 -12.89
C LEU A 232 9.86 -11.12 -12.83
N ALA A 233 9.10 -10.31 -13.55
CA ALA A 233 9.22 -8.87 -13.50
C ALA A 233 8.90 -8.33 -12.10
N GLY A 234 7.78 -8.76 -11.50
CA GLY A 234 7.36 -8.37 -10.16
C GLY A 234 8.38 -8.73 -9.08
N LEU A 235 8.89 -9.99 -9.09
CA LEU A 235 9.95 -10.43 -8.16
C LEU A 235 11.22 -9.61 -8.33
N THR A 236 11.64 -9.35 -9.57
CA THR A 236 12.85 -8.55 -9.85
C THR A 236 12.71 -7.13 -9.30
N ILE A 237 11.57 -6.47 -9.54
CA ILE A 237 11.30 -5.14 -9.03
C ILE A 237 11.30 -5.15 -7.50
N LEU A 238 10.63 -6.12 -6.90
CA LEU A 238 10.55 -6.27 -5.45
C LEU A 238 11.93 -6.48 -4.81
N GLN A 239 12.78 -7.33 -5.41
CA GLN A 239 14.17 -7.52 -4.99
C GLN A 239 14.96 -6.20 -5.06
N HIS A 240 14.83 -5.47 -6.16
CA HIS A 240 15.50 -4.18 -6.32
C HIS A 240 15.02 -3.15 -5.28
N ILE A 241 13.71 -3.06 -5.02
CA ILE A 241 13.17 -2.19 -3.96
C ILE A 241 13.76 -2.57 -2.60
N LYS A 242 13.77 -3.86 -2.26
CA LYS A 242 14.36 -4.38 -1.03
C LYS A 242 15.82 -3.92 -0.86
N GLU A 243 16.65 -4.06 -1.88
CA GLU A 243 18.06 -3.66 -1.80
C GLU A 243 18.23 -2.13 -1.72
N VAL A 244 17.41 -1.37 -2.42
CA VAL A 244 17.39 0.11 -2.29
C VAL A 244 17.05 0.53 -0.87
N MET A 245 16.02 -0.06 -0.27
CA MET A 245 15.61 0.27 1.10
C MET A 245 16.65 -0.16 2.14
N ARG A 246 17.28 -1.32 1.97
CA ARG A 246 18.40 -1.77 2.79
C ARG A 246 19.56 -0.77 2.79
N LYS A 247 19.90 -0.20 1.63
CA LYS A 247 20.96 0.81 1.48
C LYS A 247 20.60 2.16 2.11
N LYS A 248 19.33 2.56 2.06
CA LYS A 248 18.87 3.78 2.74
C LYS A 248 19.04 3.68 4.26
N GLY A 249 19.13 2.45 4.80
CA GLY A 249 19.32 2.20 6.22
C GLY A 249 18.08 2.49 7.06
N ILE A 250 18.24 2.43 8.37
CA ILE A 250 17.15 2.60 9.35
C ILE A 250 16.93 4.10 9.56
N LYS A 251 15.77 4.62 9.19
CA LYS A 251 15.34 5.98 9.53
C LYS A 251 14.43 5.95 10.75
N LYS A 252 14.69 6.83 11.72
CA LYS A 252 13.84 7.04 12.91
C LYS A 252 12.70 8.04 12.63
N LYS A 253 11.97 7.90 11.52
CA LYS A 253 10.83 8.75 11.21
C LYS A 253 9.55 8.01 11.63
N LYS A 254 8.58 8.73 12.21
CA LYS A 254 7.24 8.16 12.45
C LYS A 254 6.56 7.83 11.12
N GLY A 255 5.76 6.77 11.12
CA GLY A 255 5.03 6.33 9.94
C GLY A 255 5.84 5.43 9.02
N VAL A 256 5.46 5.36 7.75
CA VAL A 256 6.04 4.52 6.72
C VAL A 256 6.51 5.40 5.55
N ASP A 257 7.76 5.28 5.12
CA ASP A 257 8.30 6.07 4.01
C ASP A 257 7.84 5.57 2.64
N LEU A 258 7.72 4.25 2.48
CA LEU A 258 7.36 3.63 1.21
C LEU A 258 6.38 2.47 1.42
N PHE A 259 5.27 2.50 0.71
CA PHE A 259 4.38 1.35 0.53
C PHE A 259 4.66 0.66 -0.79
N VAL A 260 4.73 -0.66 -0.76
CA VAL A 260 4.79 -1.50 -1.97
C VAL A 260 3.52 -2.34 -2.00
N VAL A 261 2.71 -2.15 -3.02
CA VAL A 261 1.45 -2.88 -3.21
C VAL A 261 1.68 -4.02 -4.19
N LEU A 262 1.28 -5.22 -3.78
CA LEU A 262 1.20 -6.40 -4.62
C LEU A 262 -0.27 -6.75 -4.80
N ASP A 263 -0.83 -6.43 -5.97
CA ASP A 263 -2.24 -6.72 -6.27
C ASP A 263 -2.35 -7.99 -7.11
N GLU A 264 -3.09 -8.99 -6.60
CA GLU A 264 -3.26 -10.31 -7.19
C GLU A 264 -1.94 -11.07 -7.51
N ALA A 265 -0.88 -10.78 -6.76
CA ALA A 265 0.45 -11.37 -6.97
C ALA A 265 0.60 -12.78 -6.36
N TRP A 266 -0.40 -13.63 -6.53
CA TRP A 266 -0.48 -14.93 -5.89
C TRP A 266 0.73 -15.86 -6.17
N LYS A 267 1.26 -15.91 -7.39
CA LYS A 267 2.41 -16.76 -7.71
C LYS A 267 3.67 -16.39 -6.93
N ILE A 268 3.86 -15.13 -6.62
CA ILE A 268 5.03 -14.67 -5.87
C ILE A 268 4.83 -14.68 -4.36
N ALA A 269 3.59 -14.82 -3.91
CA ALA A 269 3.23 -14.85 -2.48
C ALA A 269 2.96 -16.27 -1.95
N SER A 270 2.81 -17.27 -2.81
CA SER A 270 2.47 -18.65 -2.44
C SER A 270 3.66 -19.51 -2.02
N ASP A 271 4.87 -19.22 -2.49
CA ASP A 271 6.07 -20.01 -2.20
C ASP A 271 6.78 -19.50 -0.94
N GLU A 272 7.13 -20.41 -0.01
CA GLU A 272 7.81 -20.09 1.24
C GLU A 272 9.21 -19.45 1.03
N ARG A 273 9.84 -19.71 -0.11
CA ARG A 273 11.15 -19.18 -0.47
C ARG A 273 11.08 -17.79 -1.09
N SER A 274 9.86 -17.27 -1.32
CA SER A 274 9.66 -15.99 -1.98
C SER A 274 10.28 -14.83 -1.19
N ASP A 275 10.84 -13.88 -1.91
CA ASP A 275 11.29 -12.61 -1.34
C ASP A 275 10.18 -11.85 -0.62
N VAL A 276 8.90 -12.09 -0.97
CA VAL A 276 7.73 -11.54 -0.26
C VAL A 276 7.80 -11.91 1.23
N ILE A 277 8.05 -13.19 1.55
CA ILE A 277 8.14 -13.67 2.93
C ILE A 277 9.33 -13.04 3.65
N THR A 278 10.48 -12.95 2.99
CA THR A 278 11.67 -12.29 3.55
C THR A 278 11.38 -10.81 3.87
N ILE A 279 10.70 -10.12 2.96
CA ILE A 279 10.33 -8.71 3.14
C ILE A 279 9.36 -8.55 4.31
N VAL A 280 8.33 -9.39 4.41
CA VAL A 280 7.37 -9.34 5.53
C VAL A 280 8.08 -9.55 6.88
N ARG A 281 9.13 -10.37 6.94
CA ARG A 281 9.92 -10.57 8.16
C ARG A 281 10.87 -9.41 8.48
N GLU A 282 11.44 -8.76 7.48
CA GLU A 282 12.53 -7.79 7.66
C GLU A 282 12.11 -6.32 7.42
N GLY A 283 11.04 -6.09 6.68
CA GLY A 283 10.68 -4.75 6.15
C GLY A 283 10.52 -3.66 7.20
N ARG A 284 10.07 -4.02 8.41
CA ARG A 284 9.98 -3.07 9.53
C ARG A 284 11.28 -2.33 9.80
N LYS A 285 12.44 -3.00 9.63
CA LYS A 285 13.76 -2.42 9.89
C LYS A 285 14.11 -1.28 8.92
N TYR A 286 13.51 -1.27 7.74
CA TYR A 286 13.88 -0.39 6.65
C TYR A 286 12.82 0.66 6.31
N ASN A 287 11.85 0.83 7.20
CA ASN A 287 10.76 1.82 7.11
C ASN A 287 9.94 1.74 5.81
N PHE A 288 9.73 0.52 5.32
CA PHE A 288 8.77 0.28 4.25
C PHE A 288 7.75 -0.79 4.62
N ALA A 289 6.57 -0.68 4.03
CA ALA A 289 5.46 -1.60 4.25
C ALA A 289 5.04 -2.28 2.95
N LEU A 290 4.68 -3.55 3.05
CA LEU A 290 4.06 -4.31 1.99
C LEU A 290 2.55 -4.30 2.19
N ILE A 291 1.80 -4.04 1.13
CA ILE A 291 0.35 -4.25 1.07
C ILE A 291 0.10 -5.37 0.06
N ILE A 292 -0.45 -6.49 0.51
CA ILE A 292 -0.80 -7.62 -0.35
C ILE A 292 -2.32 -7.64 -0.51
N SER A 293 -2.80 -7.59 -1.75
CA SER A 293 -4.22 -7.66 -2.07
C SER A 293 -4.50 -8.94 -2.85
N THR A 294 -5.49 -9.74 -2.43
CA THR A 294 -5.88 -10.96 -3.14
C THR A 294 -7.35 -11.30 -2.95
N GLN A 295 -7.92 -12.02 -3.93
CA GLN A 295 -9.27 -12.57 -3.84
C GLN A 295 -9.29 -13.96 -3.19
N ASN A 296 -8.22 -14.69 -3.33
CA ASN A 296 -8.08 -16.04 -2.80
C ASN A 296 -7.04 -16.09 -1.68
N PRO A 297 -7.44 -16.22 -0.42
CA PRO A 297 -6.51 -16.29 0.70
C PRO A 297 -5.58 -17.52 0.65
N THR A 298 -6.01 -18.61 0.02
CA THR A 298 -5.19 -19.83 -0.06
C THR A 298 -3.98 -19.68 -0.98
N ASP A 299 -3.97 -18.63 -1.82
CA ASP A 299 -2.84 -18.29 -2.66
C ASP A 299 -1.68 -17.63 -1.88
N MET A 300 -1.93 -17.25 -0.62
CA MET A 300 -0.92 -16.70 0.26
C MET A 300 -0.37 -17.78 1.19
N HIS A 301 0.96 -17.90 1.26
CA HIS A 301 1.58 -18.84 2.20
C HIS A 301 1.24 -18.48 3.66
N LYS A 302 0.95 -19.48 4.51
CA LYS A 302 0.56 -19.28 5.93
C LYS A 302 1.56 -18.42 6.73
N THR A 303 2.84 -18.47 6.38
CA THR A 303 3.87 -17.63 7.00
C THR A 303 3.61 -16.12 6.79
N ILE A 304 2.96 -15.73 5.71
CA ILE A 304 2.60 -14.31 5.47
C ILE A 304 1.59 -13.88 6.54
N PHE A 305 0.53 -14.66 6.77
CA PHE A 305 -0.50 -14.35 7.78
C PHE A 305 0.08 -14.21 9.19
N SER A 306 1.02 -15.08 9.56
CA SER A 306 1.64 -15.04 10.90
C SER A 306 2.62 -13.88 11.09
N ASN A 307 3.04 -13.23 10.01
CA ASN A 307 4.02 -12.12 10.03
C ASN A 307 3.45 -10.79 9.51
N ILE A 308 2.18 -10.72 9.15
CA ILE A 308 1.50 -9.47 8.78
C ILE A 308 0.93 -8.80 10.02
N GLY A 309 1.23 -7.51 10.22
CA GLY A 309 0.74 -6.73 11.37
C GLY A 309 -0.75 -6.41 11.31
N SER A 310 -1.33 -6.35 10.09
CA SER A 310 -2.75 -6.04 9.89
C SER A 310 -3.35 -6.81 8.72
N LEU A 311 -4.50 -7.42 8.96
CA LEU A 311 -5.26 -8.15 7.95
C LEU A 311 -6.67 -7.54 7.84
N PHE A 312 -7.05 -7.12 6.65
CA PHE A 312 -8.37 -6.59 6.33
C PHE A 312 -9.12 -7.66 5.51
N VAL A 313 -10.11 -8.27 6.13
CA VAL A 313 -10.96 -9.29 5.49
C VAL A 313 -12.28 -8.63 5.11
N LEU A 314 -12.46 -8.39 3.83
CA LEU A 314 -13.70 -7.94 3.23
C LEU A 314 -14.60 -9.15 2.98
N ARG A 315 -15.69 -8.99 2.20
CA ARG A 315 -16.60 -10.10 1.94
C ARG A 315 -15.90 -11.31 1.33
N LEU A 316 -16.07 -12.48 1.96
CA LEU A 316 -15.68 -13.80 1.46
C LEU A 316 -16.88 -14.73 1.52
N VAL A 317 -17.34 -15.22 0.36
CA VAL A 317 -18.53 -16.07 0.25
C VAL A 317 -18.19 -17.54 0.51
N LEU A 318 -17.08 -18.04 -0.03
CA LEU A 318 -16.69 -19.44 0.09
C LEU A 318 -16.26 -19.75 1.53
N LYS A 319 -16.88 -20.80 2.10
CA LYS A 319 -16.57 -21.22 3.47
C LYS A 319 -15.10 -21.62 3.63
N GLU A 320 -14.57 -22.38 2.67
CA GLU A 320 -13.17 -22.81 2.67
C GLU A 320 -12.19 -21.63 2.82
N PHE A 321 -12.44 -20.53 2.14
CA PHE A 321 -11.61 -19.33 2.23
C PHE A 321 -11.70 -18.66 3.61
N ARG A 322 -12.91 -18.60 4.17
CA ARG A 322 -13.12 -18.04 5.51
C ARG A 322 -12.48 -18.91 6.58
N ASP A 323 -12.63 -20.24 6.48
CA ASP A 323 -12.02 -21.18 7.40
C ASP A 323 -10.49 -21.12 7.35
N TYR A 324 -9.91 -21.02 6.16
CA TYR A 324 -8.46 -20.84 5.99
C TYR A 324 -7.93 -19.58 6.69
N VAL A 325 -8.64 -18.46 6.54
CA VAL A 325 -8.27 -17.21 7.22
C VAL A 325 -8.49 -17.34 8.72
N GLN A 326 -9.61 -17.93 9.16
CA GLN A 326 -9.91 -18.16 10.57
C GLN A 326 -8.83 -19.00 11.26
N GLU A 327 -8.41 -20.11 10.66
CA GLU A 327 -7.32 -20.96 11.16
C GLU A 327 -5.98 -20.19 11.23
N SER A 328 -5.76 -19.28 10.30
CA SER A 328 -4.49 -18.52 10.20
C SER A 328 -4.36 -17.45 11.29
N VAL A 329 -5.47 -16.80 11.69
CA VAL A 329 -5.45 -15.64 12.61
C VAL A 329 -6.25 -15.83 13.89
N GLY A 330 -7.07 -16.86 13.99
CA GLY A 330 -7.73 -17.29 15.24
C GLY A 330 -8.94 -16.45 15.66
N TYR A 331 -9.74 -15.92 14.72
CA TYR A 331 -10.99 -15.24 15.07
C TYR A 331 -12.16 -16.20 15.33
N SER A 332 -13.22 -15.67 15.97
CA SER A 332 -14.39 -16.48 16.35
C SER A 332 -15.25 -16.92 15.17
N GLU A 333 -16.00 -18.00 15.36
CA GLU A 333 -16.97 -18.50 14.36
C GLU A 333 -18.03 -17.43 14.02
N HIS A 334 -18.44 -16.61 14.98
CA HIS A 334 -19.36 -15.51 14.71
C HIS A 334 -18.80 -14.54 13.65
N ILE A 335 -17.52 -14.14 13.76
CA ILE A 335 -16.86 -13.29 12.77
C ILE A 335 -16.78 -14.00 11.41
N ASN A 336 -16.48 -15.31 11.40
CA ASN A 336 -16.45 -16.11 10.17
C ASN A 336 -17.79 -16.02 9.41
N GLN A 337 -18.90 -16.18 10.14
CA GLN A 337 -20.23 -16.09 9.54
C GLN A 337 -20.58 -14.68 9.06
N GLU A 338 -20.23 -13.64 9.84
CA GLU A 338 -20.48 -12.24 9.46
C GLU A 338 -19.74 -11.84 8.17
N ILE A 339 -18.49 -12.28 7.97
CA ILE A 339 -17.69 -11.99 6.76
C ILE A 339 -18.44 -12.38 5.48
N SER A 340 -19.25 -13.45 5.50
CA SER A 340 -20.03 -13.88 4.33
C SER A 340 -21.15 -12.91 3.94
N LYS A 341 -21.63 -12.11 4.90
CA LYS A 341 -22.77 -11.19 4.77
C LYS A 341 -22.34 -9.73 4.52
N PHE A 342 -21.05 -9.45 4.54
CA PHE A 342 -20.54 -8.09 4.41
C PHE A 342 -21.04 -7.38 3.15
N GLY A 343 -21.41 -6.11 3.32
CA GLY A 343 -21.60 -5.18 2.22
C GLY A 343 -20.26 -4.69 1.66
N VAL A 344 -20.33 -3.82 0.66
CA VAL A 344 -19.14 -3.21 0.06
C VAL A 344 -18.47 -2.27 1.08
N GLY A 345 -17.19 -2.55 1.38
CA GLY A 345 -16.39 -1.77 2.33
C GLY A 345 -16.51 -2.21 3.80
N ASP A 346 -17.46 -3.09 4.16
CA ASP A 346 -17.46 -3.73 5.46
C ASP A 346 -16.22 -4.61 5.61
N ALA A 347 -15.61 -4.62 6.79
CA ALA A 347 -14.40 -5.41 7.02
C ALA A 347 -14.35 -6.04 8.42
N ALA A 348 -13.76 -7.23 8.51
CA ALA A 348 -13.19 -7.75 9.74
C ALA A 348 -11.69 -7.40 9.73
N ILE A 349 -11.25 -6.63 10.70
CA ILE A 349 -9.86 -6.20 10.81
C ILE A 349 -9.18 -6.98 11.93
N ASN A 350 -8.11 -7.68 11.58
CA ASN A 350 -7.22 -8.29 12.55
C ASN A 350 -5.95 -7.44 12.66
N MET A 351 -5.59 -7.04 13.88
CA MET A 351 -4.36 -6.31 14.18
C MET A 351 -3.55 -7.04 15.24
N ILE A 352 -2.24 -7.11 15.03
CA ILE A 352 -1.30 -7.68 15.99
C ILE A 352 -0.52 -6.54 16.62
N PHE A 353 -0.86 -6.21 17.88
CA PHE A 353 -0.24 -5.13 18.62
C PHE A 353 1.11 -5.54 19.22
N ALA A 354 2.05 -4.59 19.31
CA ALA A 354 3.39 -4.81 19.85
C ALA A 354 3.42 -4.92 21.38
N GLU A 355 2.34 -4.51 22.06
CA GLU A 355 2.22 -4.64 23.52
C GLU A 355 2.20 -6.12 23.94
N ARG A 356 3.02 -6.47 24.93
CA ARG A 356 3.24 -7.86 25.38
C ARG A 356 1.98 -8.61 25.81
N GLN A 357 0.90 -7.91 26.20
CA GLN A 357 -0.33 -8.51 26.70
C GLN A 357 -1.44 -8.66 25.64
N VAL A 358 -1.30 -8.01 24.49
CA VAL A 358 -2.29 -8.07 23.40
C VAL A 358 -1.63 -8.71 22.19
N ARG A 359 -2.02 -9.95 21.88
CA ARG A 359 -1.43 -10.69 20.76
C ARG A 359 -2.10 -10.30 19.45
N SER A 360 -3.22 -10.89 19.15
CA SER A 360 -3.98 -10.67 17.92
C SER A 360 -5.42 -10.38 18.28
N THR A 361 -6.00 -9.36 17.69
CA THR A 361 -7.39 -9.00 17.97
C THR A 361 -8.13 -8.75 16.68
N THR A 362 -9.27 -9.42 16.51
CA THR A 362 -10.15 -9.23 15.35
C THR A 362 -11.44 -8.54 15.77
N PHE A 363 -11.83 -7.51 15.02
CA PHE A 363 -13.04 -6.72 15.26
C PHE A 363 -13.68 -6.34 13.92
N LEU A 364 -14.97 -5.98 13.97
CA LEU A 364 -15.75 -5.60 12.80
C LEU A 364 -15.77 -4.10 12.61
N LEU A 365 -15.58 -3.67 11.37
CA LEU A 365 -15.64 -2.28 10.96
C LEU A 365 -16.83 -2.07 10.01
N ASN A 366 -17.57 -0.99 10.22
CA ASN A 366 -18.54 -0.50 9.25
C ASN A 366 -17.82 0.37 8.25
N LYS A 367 -17.75 -0.01 7.00
CA LYS A 367 -17.11 0.70 5.90
C LYS A 367 -15.78 1.37 6.26
N ILE A 368 -14.77 1.11 5.48
CA ILE A 368 -13.45 1.70 5.69
C ILE A 368 -13.45 3.23 5.56
N ASP A 369 -14.42 3.82 4.89
CA ASP A 369 -14.52 5.28 4.71
C ASP A 369 -15.29 6.04 5.79
N GLY A 370 -15.93 5.35 6.70
CA GLY A 370 -16.74 6.02 7.70
C GLY A 370 -17.97 6.77 7.11
N GLU A 371 -18.63 7.54 7.95
CA GLU A 371 -19.69 8.45 7.53
C GLU A 371 -19.08 9.65 6.78
N GLU A 372 -19.73 10.12 5.72
CA GLU A 372 -19.37 11.40 5.12
C GLU A 372 -19.56 12.48 6.19
N PRO A 373 -18.52 13.28 6.48
CA PRO A 373 -18.67 14.39 7.40
C PRO A 373 -19.69 15.37 6.83
N LEU A 374 -20.45 16.05 7.70
CA LEU A 374 -21.31 17.16 7.29
C LEU A 374 -20.47 18.15 6.48
N SER A 375 -20.82 18.31 5.23
CA SER A 375 -20.05 19.13 4.29
C SER A 375 -20.32 20.60 4.62
N LEU A 376 -19.33 21.27 5.17
CA LEU A 376 -19.35 22.71 5.45
C LEU A 376 -18.63 23.50 4.36
N LEU A 377 -17.76 22.79 3.65
CA LEU A 377 -17.08 23.29 2.46
C LEU A 377 -17.32 22.33 1.30
N THR A 378 -17.71 22.86 0.18
CA THR A 378 -17.77 22.11 -1.07
C THR A 378 -16.65 22.51 -2.01
N ILE A 379 -16.29 21.62 -2.93
CA ILE A 379 -15.33 21.92 -3.98
C ILE A 379 -16.04 21.81 -5.34
N LYS A 380 -16.21 22.95 -5.99
CA LYS A 380 -16.73 23.06 -7.35
C LYS A 380 -15.64 23.66 -8.26
N GLY A 381 -15.28 22.94 -9.31
CA GLY A 381 -14.30 23.46 -10.29
C GLY A 381 -12.90 23.79 -9.75
N GLY A 382 -12.50 23.18 -8.60
CA GLY A 382 -11.21 23.44 -7.92
C GLY A 382 -11.26 24.55 -6.88
N LYS A 383 -12.40 25.21 -6.69
CA LYS A 383 -12.61 26.23 -5.65
C LYS A 383 -13.37 25.66 -4.46
N MET A 384 -12.99 26.07 -3.26
CA MET A 384 -13.75 25.84 -2.01
C MET A 384 -14.86 26.89 -1.90
N GLU A 385 -16.04 26.44 -1.53
CA GLU A 385 -17.22 27.28 -1.29
C GLU A 385 -17.72 27.01 0.14
N VAL A 386 -18.00 28.07 0.90
CA VAL A 386 -18.53 27.97 2.27
C VAL A 386 -20.05 27.87 2.20
N GLU A 387 -20.61 26.76 2.73
CA GLU A 387 -22.06 26.47 2.70
C GLU A 387 -22.83 26.93 3.96
N ILE A 388 -22.13 27.54 4.93
CA ILE A 388 -22.71 28.04 6.17
C ILE A 388 -22.53 29.55 6.33
N GLU A 389 -23.26 30.17 7.24
CA GLU A 389 -23.04 31.56 7.56
C GLU A 389 -21.61 31.85 8.00
N ARG A 390 -21.05 32.95 7.50
CA ARG A 390 -19.62 33.29 7.67
C ARG A 390 -19.21 33.42 9.14
N GLU A 391 -20.13 33.89 10.02
CA GLU A 391 -19.86 33.96 11.46
C GLU A 391 -19.77 32.58 12.12
N GLN A 392 -20.61 31.65 11.70
CA GLN A 392 -20.56 30.27 12.18
C GLN A 392 -19.28 29.57 11.68
N PHE A 393 -18.87 29.84 10.44
CA PHE A 393 -17.61 29.34 9.90
C PHE A 393 -16.40 29.83 10.71
N VAL A 394 -16.35 31.12 11.08
CA VAL A 394 -15.26 31.67 11.89
C VAL A 394 -15.26 31.07 13.30
N LYS A 395 -16.42 30.95 13.96
CA LYS A 395 -16.53 30.27 15.27
C LYS A 395 -16.04 28.85 15.23
N MET A 396 -16.26 28.18 14.12
CA MET A 396 -15.80 26.82 13.89
C MET A 396 -14.28 26.76 13.68
N LEU A 397 -13.69 27.69 12.95
CA LEU A 397 -12.22 27.79 12.83
C LEU A 397 -11.57 27.97 14.21
N TYR A 398 -12.18 28.74 15.12
CA TYR A 398 -11.73 28.85 16.51
C TYR A 398 -11.78 27.51 17.25
N SER A 399 -12.85 26.73 17.06
CA SER A 399 -12.98 25.42 17.71
C SER A 399 -11.92 24.42 17.26
N PHE A 400 -11.26 24.66 16.12
CA PHE A 400 -10.17 23.86 15.58
C PHE A 400 -8.78 24.37 15.97
N GLY A 401 -8.72 25.37 16.84
CA GLY A 401 -7.46 25.89 17.40
C GLY A 401 -6.80 27.00 16.59
N LEU A 402 -7.51 27.61 15.62
CA LEU A 402 -7.04 28.85 15.00
C LEU A 402 -7.30 30.03 15.95
N ASP A 403 -6.33 30.94 16.02
CA ASP A 403 -6.54 32.20 16.72
C ASP A 403 -7.41 33.16 15.89
N GLU A 404 -7.88 34.25 16.53
CA GLU A 404 -8.78 35.22 15.91
C GLU A 404 -8.19 35.85 14.64
N ARG A 405 -6.89 36.14 14.64
CA ARG A 405 -6.18 36.71 13.49
C ARG A 405 -6.14 35.72 12.32
N GLN A 406 -5.83 34.47 12.61
CA GLN A 406 -5.75 33.40 11.62
C GLN A 406 -7.13 33.11 10.99
N ALA A 407 -8.17 33.00 11.81
CA ALA A 407 -9.54 32.80 11.36
C ALA A 407 -10.05 33.95 10.50
N ASN A 408 -9.75 35.21 10.88
CA ASN A 408 -10.14 36.40 10.12
C ASN A 408 -9.41 36.52 8.78
N ILE A 409 -8.15 36.08 8.67
CA ILE A 409 -7.44 36.04 7.40
C ILE A 409 -8.12 35.04 6.44
N ILE A 410 -8.47 33.85 6.91
CA ILE A 410 -9.18 32.86 6.09
C ILE A 410 -10.56 33.42 5.68
N LYS A 411 -11.31 34.00 6.62
CA LYS A 411 -12.61 34.66 6.36
C LYS A 411 -12.47 35.72 5.26
N SER A 412 -11.47 36.59 5.35
CA SER A 412 -11.27 37.67 4.38
C SER A 412 -10.97 37.17 2.98
N GLU A 413 -10.33 36.01 2.82
CA GLU A 413 -10.10 35.41 1.50
C GLU A 413 -11.42 34.94 0.86
N PHE A 414 -12.34 34.36 1.65
CA PHE A 414 -13.67 34.02 1.15
C PHE A 414 -14.50 35.26 0.82
N GLU A 415 -14.38 36.32 1.63
CA GLU A 415 -15.11 37.58 1.39
C GLU A 415 -14.67 38.32 0.12
N LYS A 416 -13.37 38.33 -0.17
CA LYS A 416 -12.80 38.93 -1.40
C LYS A 416 -13.26 38.24 -2.67
N ASN A 417 -13.67 36.99 -2.60
CA ASN A 417 -13.96 36.13 -3.74
C ASN A 417 -15.40 35.58 -3.71
N ASP A 418 -16.35 36.36 -3.21
CA ASP A 418 -17.79 36.02 -3.17
C ASP A 418 -18.10 34.65 -2.54
N GLY A 419 -17.37 34.30 -1.49
CA GLY A 419 -17.53 33.00 -0.79
C GLY A 419 -16.82 31.83 -1.43
N GLN A 420 -16.02 32.04 -2.47
CA GLN A 420 -15.26 31.00 -3.17
C GLN A 420 -13.76 31.28 -3.12
N VAL A 421 -12.95 30.32 -2.69
CA VAL A 421 -11.48 30.43 -2.65
C VAL A 421 -10.84 29.20 -3.26
N ASP A 422 -9.74 29.38 -4.00
CA ASP A 422 -8.94 28.24 -4.45
C ASP A 422 -8.42 27.44 -3.27
N ALA A 423 -8.68 26.14 -3.26
CA ALA A 423 -8.31 25.25 -2.16
C ALA A 423 -6.81 25.31 -1.80
N GLU A 424 -5.97 25.56 -2.80
CA GLU A 424 -4.53 25.71 -2.64
C GLU A 424 -4.16 26.95 -1.80
N ILE A 425 -4.93 28.03 -1.92
CA ILE A 425 -4.71 29.27 -1.16
C ILE A 425 -4.92 29.02 0.33
N ILE A 426 -5.97 28.28 0.69
CA ILE A 426 -6.23 27.92 2.10
C ILE A 426 -5.10 27.05 2.66
N VAL A 427 -4.63 26.05 1.91
CA VAL A 427 -3.50 25.22 2.33
C VAL A 427 -2.23 26.05 2.50
N ASP A 428 -1.95 26.97 1.58
CA ASP A 428 -0.79 27.86 1.67
C ASP A 428 -0.88 28.82 2.89
N ILE A 429 -2.06 29.34 3.20
CA ILE A 429 -2.31 30.19 4.36
C ILE A 429 -2.06 29.41 5.66
N LEU A 430 -2.66 28.22 5.79
CA LEU A 430 -2.51 27.35 6.95
C LEU A 430 -1.04 26.91 7.14
N THR A 431 -0.35 26.59 6.05
CA THR A 431 1.07 26.25 6.10
C THR A 431 1.94 27.44 6.54
N LYS A 432 1.62 28.66 6.10
CA LYS A 432 2.29 29.89 6.57
C LYS A 432 2.04 30.19 8.04
N PHE A 433 0.92 29.74 8.60
CA PHE A 433 0.65 29.81 10.04
C PHE A 433 1.42 28.75 10.84
N GLY A 434 2.22 27.90 10.20
CA GLY A 434 3.03 26.86 10.85
C GLY A 434 2.30 25.53 11.04
N TYR A 435 1.09 25.37 10.51
CA TYR A 435 0.39 24.08 10.54
C TYR A 435 1.10 23.05 9.66
N SER A 436 1.33 21.86 10.22
CA SER A 436 1.83 20.73 9.43
C SER A 436 0.80 20.29 8.40
N ASN A 437 1.23 19.63 7.32
CA ASN A 437 0.29 19.05 6.35
C ASN A 437 -0.75 18.15 7.01
N ALA A 438 -0.37 17.39 8.03
CA ALA A 438 -1.29 16.54 8.80
C ALA A 438 -2.36 17.36 9.53
N SER A 439 -1.96 18.48 10.17
CA SER A 439 -2.89 19.40 10.84
C SER A 439 -3.85 20.06 9.84
N VAL A 440 -3.33 20.50 8.69
CA VAL A 440 -4.15 21.09 7.61
C VAL A 440 -5.18 20.08 7.10
N ILE A 441 -4.78 18.84 6.89
CA ILE A 441 -5.67 17.77 6.45
C ILE A 441 -6.75 17.48 7.50
N SER A 442 -6.37 17.39 8.77
CA SER A 442 -7.32 17.17 9.87
C SER A 442 -8.35 18.29 9.91
N LEU A 443 -7.93 19.54 9.80
CA LEU A 443 -8.81 20.70 9.74
C LEU A 443 -9.76 20.63 8.53
N LEU A 444 -9.25 20.39 7.34
CA LEU A 444 -10.06 20.31 6.13
C LEU A 444 -11.09 19.17 6.18
N ARG A 445 -10.72 18.03 6.76
CA ARG A 445 -11.68 16.92 7.01
C ARG A 445 -12.80 17.33 7.95
N GLN A 446 -12.45 17.99 9.05
CA GLN A 446 -13.44 18.48 10.01
C GLN A 446 -14.37 19.52 9.38
N LEU A 447 -13.88 20.27 8.40
CA LEU A 447 -14.66 21.20 7.59
C LEU A 447 -15.48 20.52 6.47
N GLY A 448 -15.42 19.19 6.36
CA GLY A 448 -16.25 18.42 5.44
C GLY A 448 -15.63 18.14 4.06
N ILE A 449 -14.33 18.41 3.89
CA ILE A 449 -13.65 18.07 2.64
C ILE A 449 -13.46 16.57 2.54
N THR A 450 -13.97 15.96 1.48
CA THR A 450 -13.86 14.52 1.23
C THR A 450 -12.42 14.12 0.91
N GLU A 451 -12.04 12.87 1.19
CA GLU A 451 -10.69 12.34 0.91
C GLU A 451 -10.30 12.53 -0.56
N LYS A 452 -11.22 12.31 -1.49
CA LYS A 452 -11.00 12.52 -2.92
C LYS A 452 -10.57 13.96 -3.23
N ASN A 453 -11.20 14.92 -2.60
CA ASN A 453 -10.89 16.33 -2.79
C ASN A 453 -9.58 16.73 -2.09
N LEU A 454 -9.29 16.18 -0.91
CA LEU A 454 -8.01 16.38 -0.22
C LEU A 454 -6.83 15.92 -1.08
N VAL A 455 -6.90 14.73 -1.68
CA VAL A 455 -5.85 14.24 -2.59
C VAL A 455 -5.61 15.22 -3.73
N LYS A 456 -6.69 15.68 -4.37
CA LYS A 456 -6.61 16.63 -5.48
C LYS A 456 -5.93 17.93 -5.06
N ILE A 457 -6.32 18.50 -3.92
CA ILE A 457 -5.74 19.74 -3.36
C ILE A 457 -4.24 19.58 -3.11
N PHE A 458 -3.84 18.52 -2.39
CA PHE A 458 -2.44 18.31 -2.03
C PHE A 458 -1.56 17.93 -3.24
N SER A 459 -2.11 17.24 -4.22
CA SER A 459 -1.41 16.98 -5.49
C SER A 459 -1.12 18.29 -6.23
N LEU A 460 -2.07 19.22 -6.28
CA LEU A 460 -1.88 20.53 -6.89
C LEU A 460 -0.84 21.38 -6.14
N VAL A 461 -0.87 21.36 -4.80
CA VAL A 461 0.12 22.07 -3.96
C VAL A 461 1.53 21.51 -4.19
N LYS A 462 1.69 20.18 -4.27
CA LYS A 462 2.99 19.56 -4.59
C LYS A 462 3.52 19.97 -5.96
N ILE A 463 2.69 19.97 -6.98
CA ILE A 463 3.06 20.40 -8.34
C ILE A 463 3.49 21.87 -8.35
N ARG A 464 2.79 22.74 -7.63
CA ARG A 464 3.10 24.16 -7.53
C ARG A 464 4.43 24.43 -6.82
N LYS A 465 4.70 23.71 -5.71
CA LYS A 465 5.99 23.78 -4.99
C LYS A 465 7.15 23.29 -5.86
N ALA A 466 6.99 22.21 -6.62
CA ALA A 466 7.98 21.70 -7.56
C ALA A 466 8.29 22.72 -8.68
N LYS A 467 7.26 23.38 -9.23
CA LYS A 467 7.43 24.46 -10.24
C LYS A 467 8.15 25.68 -9.68
N LYS A 468 7.85 26.11 -8.44
CA LYS A 468 8.55 27.21 -7.77
C LYS A 468 10.01 26.88 -7.48
N GLY A 469 10.34 25.65 -7.07
CA GLY A 469 11.70 25.19 -6.87
C GLY A 469 12.55 25.18 -8.16
N VAL A 470 11.94 24.79 -9.28
CA VAL A 470 12.61 24.82 -10.59
C VAL A 470 12.88 26.25 -11.08
N VAL A 471 12.00 27.20 -10.76
CA VAL A 471 12.19 28.62 -11.10
C VAL A 471 13.31 29.25 -10.27
N ASN A 472 13.44 28.91 -8.98
CA ASN A 472 14.52 29.43 -8.12
C ASN A 472 15.90 28.88 -8.51
N LEU A 473 15.98 27.65 -9.02
CA LEU A 473 17.25 27.08 -9.52
C LEU A 473 17.74 27.70 -10.85
N LYS A 474 16.89 28.46 -11.56
CA LYS A 474 17.26 29.18 -12.79
C LYS A 474 17.63 30.63 -12.58
N LEU A 475 17.48 31.17 -11.36
CA LEU A 475 17.80 32.55 -11.03
C LEU A 475 19.16 32.74 -10.30
N ASP A 476 19.77 31.64 -9.86
CA ASP A 476 21.05 31.58 -9.17
C ASP A 476 22.20 31.00 -10.02
N GLY A 477 22.06 31.04 -11.35
CA GLY A 477 23.08 30.60 -12.31
C GLY A 477 23.53 31.71 -13.23
#